data_2839b533b825286cde6022dedf541067
#
_entry.id   2839b533b825286cde6022dedf541067
#
_cell.length_a   1.000
_cell.length_b   1.000
_cell.length_c   1.000
_cell.angle_alpha   90.00
_cell.angle_beta   90.00
_cell.angle_gamma   90.00
#
_symmetry.space_group_name_H-M   'P 1'
#
loop_
_entity.id
_entity.type
_entity.pdbx_description
1 polymer ?
#
loop_
_entity_poly.entity_id
_entity_poly.type
_entity_poly.pdbx_seq_one_letter_code
_entity_poly.pdbx_strand_id
1 'polypeptide(L)'
;MVLGYNWQVKRNEDWGTGFWLLMKMKTRFLSKLPLLMKFKNIIGVVKDKEYYISNIAIYPEYRAAGIGTKLIFAAEEESKKGGAGRVALDVEVENTGASRLYKRLGYSVANESTVRLRGGQSFSFYRMCKEL
;
A
#
# COMPACT_ATOMS: atom_id res chain seq x y z
N MET A 1 -1.91 -7.23 -10.97
CA MET A 1 -2.34 -7.79 -9.67
C MET A 1 -2.57 -6.64 -8.71
N VAL A 2 -3.67 -6.64 -8.01
CA VAL A 2 -3.96 -5.72 -6.90
C VAL A 2 -4.03 -6.53 -5.62
N LEU A 3 -3.33 -6.09 -4.60
CA LEU A 3 -3.47 -6.58 -3.23
C LEU A 3 -4.06 -5.46 -2.39
N GLY A 4 -5.23 -5.69 -1.83
CA GLY A 4 -5.91 -4.75 -0.96
C GLY A 4 -6.25 -5.43 0.37
N TYR A 5 -6.30 -4.64 1.42
CA TYR A 5 -6.70 -5.08 2.76
C TYR A 5 -7.90 -4.27 3.23
N ASN A 6 -8.96 -4.98 3.57
CA ASN A 6 -10.08 -4.41 4.30
C ASN A 6 -9.70 -4.30 5.80
N TRP A 7 -10.10 -3.23 6.45
CA TRP A 7 -9.85 -3.00 7.88
C TRP A 7 -10.37 -4.11 8.80
N GLN A 8 -11.46 -4.82 8.40
CA GLN A 8 -12.00 -5.95 9.15
C GLN A 8 -11.07 -7.16 9.11
N VAL A 9 -10.46 -7.44 7.96
CA VAL A 9 -9.56 -8.57 7.74
C VAL A 9 -8.25 -8.35 8.48
N LYS A 10 -7.70 -7.15 8.41
CA LYS A 10 -6.41 -6.83 9.06
C LYS A 10 -6.45 -7.00 10.57
N ARG A 11 -7.60 -6.74 11.21
CA ARG A 11 -7.74 -6.93 12.67
C ARG A 11 -7.61 -8.39 13.10
N ASN A 12 -7.94 -9.35 12.23
CA ASN A 12 -7.94 -10.77 12.55
C ASN A 12 -6.69 -11.54 12.07
N GLU A 13 -5.97 -11.03 11.06
CA GLU A 13 -4.85 -11.76 10.42
C GLU A 13 -3.45 -11.39 10.91
N ASP A 14 -3.29 -10.28 11.65
CA ASP A 14 -1.96 -9.75 12.01
C ASP A 14 -1.11 -10.69 12.87
N TRP A 15 -1.69 -11.68 13.54
CA TRP A 15 -0.95 -12.63 14.40
C TRP A 15 -0.52 -13.91 13.68
N GLY A 16 -1.36 -14.42 12.76
CA GLY A 16 -1.08 -15.71 12.09
C GLY A 16 -0.09 -15.58 10.93
N THR A 17 -0.27 -14.57 10.09
CA THR A 17 0.54 -14.36 8.88
C THR A 17 1.96 -13.88 9.21
N GLY A 18 2.10 -13.02 10.22
CA GLY A 18 3.40 -12.55 10.69
C GLY A 18 4.24 -13.69 11.29
N PHE A 19 3.62 -14.56 12.09
CA PHE A 19 4.29 -15.70 12.71
C PHE A 19 4.68 -16.77 11.68
N TRP A 20 3.83 -17.05 10.70
CA TRP A 20 4.11 -18.01 9.63
C TRP A 20 5.21 -17.55 8.67
N LEU A 21 5.25 -16.26 8.34
CA LEU A 21 6.34 -15.63 7.58
C LEU A 21 7.67 -15.69 8.35
N LEU A 22 7.66 -15.44 9.67
CA LEU A 22 8.84 -15.54 10.52
C LEU A 22 9.42 -16.96 10.55
N MET A 23 8.57 -18.00 10.59
CA MET A 23 8.99 -19.40 10.59
C MET A 23 9.61 -19.86 9.27
N LYS A 24 9.22 -19.29 8.12
CA LYS A 24 9.77 -19.64 6.78
C LYS A 24 11.02 -18.86 6.38
N MET A 25 11.41 -17.86 7.15
CA MET A 25 12.50 -16.97 6.77
C MET A 25 13.84 -17.46 7.32
N LYS A 26 14.75 -17.83 6.39
CA LYS A 26 16.15 -18.16 6.71
C LYS A 26 16.82 -17.01 7.48
N THR A 27 17.72 -17.35 8.39
CA THR A 27 18.44 -16.46 9.34
C THR A 27 19.02 -15.16 8.77
N ARG A 28 19.27 -15.06 7.47
CA ARG A 28 19.73 -13.83 6.77
C ARG A 28 18.70 -12.69 6.77
N PHE A 29 17.45 -12.96 7.10
CA PHE A 29 16.38 -11.97 7.10
C PHE A 29 16.18 -11.28 8.47
N LEU A 30 16.63 -11.91 9.54
CA LEU A 30 16.59 -11.34 10.88
C LEU A 30 17.34 -10.00 10.99
N SER A 31 18.42 -9.82 10.22
CA SER A 31 19.16 -8.56 10.17
C SER A 31 18.39 -7.40 9.51
N LYS A 32 17.34 -7.71 8.72
CA LYS A 32 16.48 -6.71 8.05
C LYS A 32 15.17 -6.44 8.81
N LEU A 33 14.94 -7.14 9.91
CA LEU A 33 13.74 -6.98 10.73
C LEU A 33 13.52 -5.54 11.24
N PRO A 34 14.57 -4.81 11.73
CA PRO A 34 14.40 -3.41 12.16
C PRO A 34 14.00 -2.48 11.00
N LEU A 35 14.44 -2.81 9.79
CA LEU A 35 14.09 -2.07 8.58
C LEU A 35 12.62 -2.28 8.21
N LEU A 36 12.16 -3.53 8.22
CA LEU A 36 10.75 -3.87 7.97
C LEU A 36 9.82 -3.23 9.02
N MET A 37 10.22 -3.18 10.28
CA MET A 37 9.46 -2.51 11.34
C MET A 37 9.34 -0.99 11.09
N LYS A 38 10.38 -0.33 10.58
CA LYS A 38 10.31 1.09 10.20
C LYS A 38 9.34 1.33 9.05
N PHE A 39 9.33 0.45 8.04
CA PHE A 39 8.39 0.54 6.93
C PHE A 39 6.96 0.23 7.39
N LYS A 40 6.75 -0.75 8.28
CA LYS A 40 5.43 -1.09 8.82
C LYS A 40 4.75 0.10 9.51
N ASN A 41 5.50 0.95 10.19
CA ASN A 41 4.95 2.10 10.91
C ASN A 41 4.58 3.28 9.99
N ILE A 42 5.00 3.24 8.73
CA ILE A 42 4.78 4.32 7.76
C ILE A 42 3.88 3.86 6.63
N ILE A 43 4.10 2.65 6.12
CA ILE A 43 3.37 2.08 5.00
C ILE A 43 2.38 1.04 5.51
N GLY A 44 1.16 1.07 4.99
CA GLY A 44 0.15 0.06 5.28
C GLY A 44 -0.58 0.21 6.63
N VAL A 45 -0.49 1.37 7.30
CA VAL A 45 -1.35 1.66 8.45
C VAL A 45 -2.78 1.84 7.94
N VAL A 46 -3.68 0.95 8.33
CA VAL A 46 -5.10 0.98 7.93
C VAL A 46 -5.91 1.59 9.06
N LYS A 47 -6.69 2.61 8.73
CA LYS A 47 -7.63 3.26 9.66
C LYS A 47 -8.98 2.53 9.67
N ASP A 48 -9.82 2.87 10.62
CA ASP A 48 -11.18 2.36 10.68
C ASP A 48 -11.95 2.74 9.40
N LYS A 49 -12.74 1.81 8.86
CA LYS A 49 -13.50 1.94 7.60
C LYS A 49 -12.64 2.31 6.38
N GLU A 50 -11.34 2.06 6.43
CA GLU A 50 -10.42 2.29 5.32
C GLU A 50 -10.08 0.97 4.62
N TYR A 51 -10.15 0.96 3.29
CA TYR A 51 -9.59 -0.09 2.45
C TYR A 51 -8.20 0.34 1.98
N TYR A 52 -7.19 -0.46 2.29
CA TYR A 52 -5.82 -0.14 1.93
C TYR A 52 -5.35 -0.98 0.74
N ILE A 53 -4.98 -0.32 -0.35
CA ILE A 53 -4.37 -0.96 -1.52
C ILE A 53 -2.86 -1.05 -1.27
N SER A 54 -2.38 -2.24 -0.97
CA SER A 54 -0.98 -2.47 -0.62
C SER A 54 -0.04 -2.53 -1.83
N ASN A 55 -0.54 -2.98 -2.97
CA ASN A 55 0.27 -3.10 -4.18
C ASN A 55 -0.59 -3.11 -5.44
N ILE A 56 -0.15 -2.36 -6.46
CA ILE A 56 -0.65 -2.45 -7.83
C ILE A 56 0.55 -2.62 -8.74
N ALA A 57 0.63 -3.76 -9.42
CA ALA A 57 1.70 -4.06 -10.35
C ALA A 57 1.16 -4.39 -11.73
N ILE A 58 1.72 -3.74 -12.76
CA ILE A 58 1.40 -3.96 -14.17
C ILE A 58 2.70 -4.22 -14.89
N TYR A 59 2.77 -5.33 -15.60
CA TYR A 59 3.91 -5.64 -16.44
C TYR A 59 4.16 -4.53 -17.46
N PRO A 60 5.43 -4.23 -17.79
CA PRO A 60 5.78 -3.13 -18.68
C PRO A 60 5.03 -3.14 -20.01
N GLU A 61 4.88 -4.31 -20.62
CA GLU A 61 4.19 -4.54 -21.90
C GLU A 61 2.69 -4.20 -21.88
N TYR A 62 2.08 -4.16 -20.70
CA TYR A 62 0.65 -3.84 -20.53
C TYR A 62 0.41 -2.44 -19.97
N ARG A 63 1.46 -1.64 -19.82
CA ARG A 63 1.32 -0.24 -19.35
C ARG A 63 0.73 0.64 -20.44
N ALA A 64 0.22 1.80 -20.05
CA ALA A 64 -0.43 2.77 -20.92
C ALA A 64 -1.74 2.30 -21.62
N ALA A 65 -2.20 1.07 -21.37
CA ALA A 65 -3.44 0.52 -21.90
C ALA A 65 -4.66 0.76 -20.98
N GLY A 66 -4.59 1.67 -20.03
CA GLY A 66 -5.67 1.97 -19.07
C GLY A 66 -5.89 0.89 -18.00
N ILE A 67 -5.06 -0.15 -17.95
CA ILE A 67 -5.20 -1.27 -17.00
C ILE A 67 -5.09 -0.79 -15.56
N GLY A 68 -4.20 0.15 -15.25
CA GLY A 68 -4.08 0.73 -13.90
C GLY A 68 -5.37 1.37 -13.42
N THR A 69 -6.03 2.12 -14.28
CA THR A 69 -7.34 2.71 -14.00
C THR A 69 -8.39 1.65 -13.70
N LYS A 70 -8.47 0.60 -14.51
CA LYS A 70 -9.41 -0.51 -14.32
C LYS A 70 -9.16 -1.25 -13.00
N LEU A 71 -7.91 -1.48 -12.64
CA LEU A 71 -7.54 -2.13 -11.37
C LEU A 71 -7.92 -1.28 -10.16
N ILE A 72 -7.72 0.04 -10.23
CA ILE A 72 -8.15 0.95 -9.15
C ILE A 72 -9.66 0.93 -9.00
N PHE A 73 -10.43 1.05 -10.09
CA PHE A 73 -11.89 0.98 -10.02
C PHE A 73 -12.39 -0.35 -9.47
N ALA A 74 -11.78 -1.47 -9.86
CA ALA A 74 -12.13 -2.77 -9.29
C ALA A 74 -11.87 -2.83 -7.77
N ALA A 75 -10.75 -2.25 -7.31
CA ALA A 75 -10.45 -2.16 -5.87
C ALA A 75 -11.43 -1.24 -5.12
N GLU A 76 -11.83 -0.11 -5.73
CA GLU A 76 -12.84 0.79 -5.16
C GLU A 76 -14.21 0.10 -5.04
N GLU A 77 -14.65 -0.63 -6.04
CA GLU A 77 -15.90 -1.39 -5.99
C GLU A 77 -15.86 -2.49 -4.93
N GLU A 78 -14.74 -3.21 -4.83
CA GLU A 78 -14.56 -4.23 -3.79
C GLU A 78 -14.58 -3.61 -2.40
N SER A 79 -13.94 -2.45 -2.22
CA SER A 79 -13.92 -1.75 -0.94
C SER A 79 -15.30 -1.25 -0.52
N LYS A 80 -16.12 -0.77 -1.46
CA LYS A 80 -17.52 -0.39 -1.21
C LYS A 80 -18.34 -1.59 -0.74
N LYS A 81 -18.23 -2.73 -1.42
CA LYS A 81 -18.90 -3.99 -1.03
C LYS A 81 -18.49 -4.42 0.38
N GLY A 82 -17.24 -4.19 0.76
CA GLY A 82 -16.73 -4.46 2.10
C GLY A 82 -17.13 -3.42 3.15
N GLY A 83 -17.93 -2.40 2.80
CA GLY A 83 -18.39 -1.36 3.72
C GLY A 83 -17.32 -0.33 4.10
N ALA A 84 -16.25 -0.22 3.31
CA ALA A 84 -15.27 0.85 3.51
C ALA A 84 -15.83 2.19 3.04
N GLY A 85 -15.57 3.25 3.80
CA GLY A 85 -15.92 4.62 3.44
C GLY A 85 -14.80 5.34 2.70
N ARG A 86 -13.59 4.76 2.68
CA ARG A 86 -12.41 5.37 2.08
C ARG A 86 -11.43 4.33 1.56
N VAL A 87 -10.77 4.65 0.46
CA VAL A 87 -9.61 3.90 -0.05
C VAL A 87 -8.34 4.69 0.20
N ALA A 88 -7.28 4.01 0.63
CA ALA A 88 -5.96 4.57 0.82
C ALA A 88 -4.89 3.73 0.12
N LEU A 89 -3.81 4.38 -0.28
CA LEU A 89 -2.61 3.74 -0.82
C LEU A 89 -1.38 4.58 -0.48
N ASP A 90 -0.22 3.97 -0.55
CA ASP A 90 1.06 4.67 -0.46
C ASP A 90 1.77 4.61 -1.81
N VAL A 91 2.34 5.73 -2.24
CA VAL A 91 3.09 5.86 -3.49
C VAL A 91 4.40 6.57 -3.23
N GLU A 92 5.49 6.06 -3.77
CA GLU A 92 6.78 6.72 -3.69
C GLU A 92 6.73 8.09 -4.39
N VAL A 93 7.28 9.12 -3.75
CA VAL A 93 7.23 10.51 -4.26
C VAL A 93 7.83 10.62 -5.65
N GLU A 94 8.89 9.85 -5.92
CA GLU A 94 9.55 9.80 -7.22
C GLU A 94 8.73 9.10 -8.31
N ASN A 95 7.73 8.29 -7.94
CA ASN A 95 6.82 7.65 -8.88
C ASN A 95 5.74 8.65 -9.36
N THR A 96 6.17 9.66 -10.10
CA THR A 96 5.31 10.74 -10.59
C THR A 96 4.22 10.25 -11.53
N GLY A 97 4.45 9.14 -12.25
CA GLY A 97 3.47 8.52 -13.14
C GLY A 97 2.27 7.98 -12.37
N ALA A 98 2.53 7.21 -11.32
CA ALA A 98 1.48 6.67 -10.45
C ALA A 98 0.77 7.80 -9.68
N SER A 99 1.52 8.76 -9.13
CA SER A 99 0.94 9.90 -8.42
C SER A 99 -0.01 10.72 -9.29
N ARG A 100 0.33 10.96 -10.55
CA ARG A 100 -0.57 11.63 -11.52
C ARG A 100 -1.80 10.82 -11.83
N LEU A 101 -1.66 9.50 -11.98
CA LEU A 101 -2.80 8.61 -12.18
C LEU A 101 -3.79 8.70 -11.01
N TYR A 102 -3.31 8.55 -9.78
CA TYR A 102 -4.15 8.59 -8.59
C TYR A 102 -4.84 9.95 -8.41
N LYS A 103 -4.12 11.05 -8.60
CA LYS A 103 -4.72 12.40 -8.56
C LYS A 103 -5.85 12.55 -9.59
N ARG A 104 -5.65 12.08 -10.83
CA ARG A 104 -6.68 12.09 -11.88
C ARG A 104 -7.91 11.24 -11.53
N LEU A 105 -7.73 10.19 -10.73
CA LEU A 105 -8.81 9.32 -10.25
C LEU A 105 -9.48 9.84 -8.96
N GLY A 106 -9.11 11.04 -8.49
CA GLY A 106 -9.72 11.69 -7.35
C GLY A 106 -9.04 11.42 -6.00
N TYR A 107 -7.85 10.82 -6.00
CA TYR A 107 -7.07 10.68 -4.77
C TYR A 107 -6.35 11.99 -4.43
N SER A 108 -6.36 12.35 -3.17
CA SER A 108 -5.62 13.48 -2.62
C SER A 108 -4.50 13.00 -1.69
N VAL A 109 -3.44 13.79 -1.58
CA VAL A 109 -2.36 13.52 -0.63
C VAL A 109 -2.84 13.86 0.78
N ALA A 110 -2.89 12.85 1.64
CA ALA A 110 -3.28 12.99 3.04
C ALA A 110 -2.08 13.19 3.96
N ASN A 111 -0.93 12.61 3.61
CA ASN A 111 0.31 12.72 4.39
C ASN A 111 1.52 12.42 3.52
N GLU A 112 2.69 12.92 3.92
CA GLU A 112 3.99 12.54 3.40
C GLU A 112 4.84 11.96 4.52
N SER A 113 5.55 10.87 4.24
CA SER A 113 6.40 10.18 5.20
C SER A 113 7.74 9.82 4.57
N THR A 114 8.83 9.99 5.30
CA THR A 114 10.18 9.67 4.84
C THR A 114 10.81 8.60 5.72
N VAL A 115 11.32 7.55 5.09
CA VAL A 115 12.12 6.50 5.73
C VAL A 115 13.59 6.74 5.41
N ARG A 116 14.39 6.94 6.45
CA ARG A 116 15.86 7.04 6.34
C ARG A 116 16.50 5.71 6.69
N LEU A 117 17.35 5.20 5.80
CA LEU A 117 18.12 3.99 6.00
C LEU A 117 19.51 4.30 6.57
N ARG A 118 20.11 3.29 7.23
CA ARG A 118 21.53 3.32 7.54
C ARG A 118 22.33 3.36 6.23
N GLY A 119 23.17 4.38 6.05
CA GLY A 119 23.88 4.59 4.79
C GLY A 119 23.45 5.85 4.02
N GLY A 120 22.52 6.65 4.58
CA GLY A 120 22.14 7.96 4.03
C GLY A 120 21.03 7.91 2.95
N GLN A 121 20.61 6.73 2.53
CA GLN A 121 19.47 6.61 1.61
C GLN A 121 18.17 6.96 2.32
N SER A 122 17.30 7.70 1.63
CA SER A 122 15.96 8.03 2.10
C SER A 122 14.93 7.73 1.01
N PHE A 123 13.76 7.27 1.44
CA PHE A 123 12.60 7.04 0.59
C PHE A 123 11.43 7.83 1.14
N SER A 124 10.79 8.62 0.30
CA SER A 124 9.62 9.41 0.67
C SER A 124 8.38 8.86 -0.02
N PHE A 125 7.28 8.80 0.72
CA PHE A 125 6.02 8.26 0.26
C PHE A 125 4.89 9.24 0.54
N TYR A 126 4.00 9.40 -0.44
CA TYR A 126 2.70 10.02 -0.24
C TYR A 126 1.68 8.97 0.20
N ARG A 127 1.03 9.20 1.32
CA ARG A 127 -0.25 8.56 1.62
C ARG A 127 -1.32 9.29 0.84
N MET A 128 -1.96 8.60 -0.09
CA MET A 128 -3.06 9.16 -0.87
C MET A 128 -4.37 8.47 -0.52
N CYS A 129 -5.43 9.25 -0.40
CA CYS A 129 -6.76 8.78 0.00
C CYS A 129 -7.83 9.31 -0.94
N LYS A 130 -8.93 8.54 -1.05
CA LYS A 130 -10.16 8.92 -1.75
C LYS A 130 -11.35 8.45 -0.92
N GLU A 131 -12.30 9.34 -0.64
CA GLU A 131 -13.61 8.99 -0.08
C GLU A 131 -14.47 8.30 -1.16
N LEU A 132 -15.29 7.33 -0.76
CA LEU A 132 -16.06 6.47 -1.66
C LEU A 132 -17.53 6.89 -1.76
#